data_0d45609f6d15a92c0d3e74cd6a38380b
#
_entry.id   0d45609f6d15a92c0d3e74cd6a38380b
#
_cell.length_a   1.000
_cell.length_b   1.000
_cell.length_c   1.000
_cell.angle_alpha   90.00
_cell.angle_beta   90.00
_cell.angle_gamma   90.00
#
_symmetry.space_group_name_H-M   'P 1'
#
loop_
_entity.id
_entity.type
_entity.pdbx_description
1 polymer ?
#
loop_
_entity_poly.entity_id
_entity_poly.type
_entity_poly.pdbx_seq_one_letter_code
_entity_poly.pdbx_strand_id
1 'polypeptide(L)'
;MLTVEQIKMARTALGWSIQLLADKSSVSVRTIKRIESEGLIDKVTPANMKHIRSTLEQAGIEFIGDAAEGPGVRLWGKTAPKTK
;
A
#
# COMPACT_ATOMS: atom_id res chain seq x y z
N MET A 1 0.46 2.78 -11.34
CA MET A 1 -0.32 3.31 -10.22
C MET A 1 -0.85 2.18 -9.37
N LEU A 2 -0.86 2.35 -8.06
CA LEU A 2 -1.36 1.30 -7.17
C LEU A 2 -2.87 1.15 -7.29
N THR A 3 -3.34 -0.07 -7.12
CA THR A 3 -4.76 -0.34 -7.05
C THR A 3 -5.18 -0.52 -5.59
N VAL A 4 -6.48 -0.44 -5.35
CA VAL A 4 -7.03 -0.71 -4.02
C VAL A 4 -6.61 -2.10 -3.55
N GLU A 5 -6.69 -3.08 -4.45
CA GLU A 5 -6.34 -4.45 -4.12
C GLU A 5 -4.89 -4.58 -3.69
N GLN A 6 -3.98 -3.88 -4.36
CA GLN A 6 -2.57 -3.94 -3.98
C GLN A 6 -2.32 -3.38 -2.59
N ILE A 7 -3.00 -2.30 -2.24
CA ILE A 7 -2.85 -1.72 -0.90
C ILE A 7 -3.35 -2.68 0.17
N LYS A 8 -4.52 -3.29 -0.07
CA LYS A 8 -5.08 -4.27 0.87
C LYS A 8 -4.19 -5.50 1.00
N MET A 9 -3.71 -6.00 -0.14
CA MET A 9 -2.83 -7.17 -0.15
C MET A 9 -1.55 -6.90 0.62
N ALA A 10 -0.95 -5.74 0.39
CA ALA A 10 0.31 -5.37 1.05
C ALA A 10 0.12 -5.25 2.55
N ARG A 11 -0.92 -4.55 2.97
CA ARG A 11 -1.20 -4.38 4.40
C ARG A 11 -1.44 -5.73 5.06
N THR A 12 -2.24 -6.57 4.42
CA THR A 12 -2.58 -7.89 4.95
C THR A 12 -1.34 -8.79 5.01
N ALA A 13 -0.52 -8.74 3.95
CA ALA A 13 0.70 -9.55 3.93
C ALA A 13 1.64 -9.19 5.08
N LEU A 14 1.66 -7.93 5.47
CA LEU A 14 2.48 -7.47 6.58
C LEU A 14 1.83 -7.70 7.94
N GLY A 15 0.58 -8.11 7.96
CA GLY A 15 -0.16 -8.29 9.21
C GLY A 15 -0.48 -6.97 9.90
N TRP A 16 -0.54 -5.89 9.14
CA TRP A 16 -0.78 -4.57 9.69
C TRP A 16 -2.27 -4.24 9.72
N SER A 17 -2.69 -3.58 10.79
CA SER A 17 -4.03 -3.00 10.84
C SER A 17 -4.05 -1.72 10.01
N ILE A 18 -5.27 -1.26 9.72
CA ILE A 18 -5.44 0.04 9.06
C ILE A 18 -4.81 1.14 9.92
N GLN A 19 -4.99 1.07 11.23
CA GLN A 19 -4.42 2.05 12.14
C GLN A 19 -2.89 2.07 12.05
N LEU A 20 -2.27 0.91 11.98
CA LEU A 20 -0.81 0.83 11.91
C LEU A 20 -0.30 1.40 10.60
N LEU A 21 -0.96 1.10 9.49
CA LEU A 21 -0.58 1.68 8.21
C LEU A 21 -0.73 3.20 8.24
N ALA A 22 -1.81 3.70 8.83
CA ALA A 22 -2.02 5.13 8.97
C ALA A 22 -0.89 5.76 9.78
N ASP A 23 -0.54 5.16 10.91
CA ASP A 23 0.52 5.69 11.76
C ASP A 23 1.86 5.75 11.04
N LYS A 24 2.19 4.69 10.33
CA LYS A 24 3.49 4.60 9.66
C LYS A 24 3.59 5.46 8.41
N SER A 25 2.48 5.66 7.73
CA SER A 25 2.48 6.43 6.48
C SER A 25 2.17 7.91 6.69
N SER A 26 1.73 8.28 7.88
CA SER A 26 1.25 9.63 8.17
C SER A 26 0.03 10.02 7.34
N VAL A 27 -0.71 9.02 6.90
CA VAL A 27 -1.96 9.21 6.18
C VAL A 27 -3.08 8.85 7.14
N SER A 28 -4.16 9.62 7.15
CA SER A 28 -5.22 9.40 8.14
C SER A 28 -5.91 8.06 7.97
N VAL A 29 -6.39 7.51 9.08
CA VAL A 29 -7.18 6.29 9.08
C VAL A 29 -8.38 6.44 8.15
N ARG A 30 -9.02 7.60 8.18
CA ARG A 30 -10.17 7.87 7.34
C ARG A 30 -9.84 7.70 5.86
N THR A 31 -8.71 8.24 5.44
CA THR A 31 -8.29 8.13 4.04
C THR A 31 -8.06 6.67 3.66
N ILE A 32 -7.37 5.92 4.51
CA ILE A 32 -7.08 4.52 4.22
C ILE A 32 -8.36 3.70 4.19
N LYS A 33 -9.28 3.94 5.12
CA LYS A 33 -10.57 3.27 5.13
C LYS A 33 -11.36 3.55 3.86
N ARG A 34 -11.34 4.78 3.38
CA ARG A 34 -12.03 5.13 2.14
C ARG A 34 -11.47 4.38 0.94
N ILE A 35 -10.15 4.23 0.90
CA ILE A 35 -9.53 3.45 -0.15
C ILE A 35 -10.00 2.01 -0.10
N GLU A 36 -9.89 1.38 1.06
CA GLU A 36 -10.11 -0.07 1.18
C GLU A 36 -11.58 -0.45 1.19
N SER A 37 -12.42 0.35 1.84
CA SER A 37 -13.83 0.01 1.98
C SER A 37 -14.70 0.55 0.86
N GLU A 38 -14.34 1.70 0.31
CA GLU A 38 -15.17 2.38 -0.69
C GLU A 38 -14.51 2.44 -2.06
N GLY A 39 -13.28 1.99 -2.17
CA GLY A 39 -12.58 1.98 -3.45
C GLY A 39 -12.23 3.36 -3.98
N LEU A 40 -12.20 4.38 -3.10
CA LEU A 40 -12.01 5.76 -3.52
C LEU A 40 -10.54 6.12 -3.69
N ILE A 41 -9.83 5.32 -4.45
CA ILE A 41 -8.40 5.57 -4.66
C ILE A 41 -8.15 6.83 -5.46
N ASP A 42 -9.10 7.20 -6.31
CA ASP A 42 -8.98 8.41 -7.13
C ASP A 42 -9.03 9.69 -6.31
N LYS A 43 -9.56 9.60 -5.11
CA LYS A 43 -9.70 10.77 -4.24
C LYS A 43 -8.47 11.01 -3.38
N VAL A 44 -7.51 10.10 -3.42
CA VAL A 44 -6.29 10.23 -2.63
C VAL A 44 -5.35 11.18 -3.35
N THR A 45 -4.78 12.12 -2.60
CA THR A 45 -3.82 13.04 -3.21
C THR A 45 -2.56 12.30 -3.63
N PRO A 46 -1.84 12.81 -4.63
CA PRO A 46 -0.57 12.17 -5.02
C PRO A 46 0.42 12.07 -3.85
N ALA A 47 0.45 13.07 -2.98
CA ALA A 47 1.33 13.04 -1.82
C ALA A 47 0.98 11.91 -0.87
N ASN A 48 -0.31 11.73 -0.57
CA ASN A 48 -0.75 10.65 0.31
C ASN A 48 -0.49 9.29 -0.31
N MET A 49 -0.72 9.16 -1.61
CA MET A 49 -0.46 7.91 -2.30
C MET A 49 1.02 7.56 -2.25
N LYS A 50 1.88 8.55 -2.42
CA LYS A 50 3.32 8.35 -2.34
C LYS A 50 3.73 7.90 -0.93
N HIS A 51 3.16 8.49 0.09
CA HIS A 51 3.44 8.11 1.47
C HIS A 51 3.03 6.66 1.74
N ILE A 52 1.85 6.26 1.28
CA ILE A 52 1.37 4.89 1.44
C ILE A 52 2.32 3.93 0.73
N ARG A 53 2.64 4.22 -0.52
CA ARG A 53 3.51 3.36 -1.33
C ARG A 53 4.88 3.21 -0.69
N SER A 54 5.50 4.32 -0.33
CA SER A 54 6.82 4.32 0.26
C SER A 54 6.87 3.53 1.55
N THR A 55 5.86 3.72 2.39
CA THR A 55 5.77 3.03 3.67
C THR A 55 5.73 1.52 3.48
N LEU A 56 4.90 1.07 2.55
CA LEU A 56 4.77 -0.36 2.28
C LEU A 56 6.03 -0.92 1.63
N GLU A 57 6.63 -0.18 0.71
CA GLU A 57 7.87 -0.63 0.08
C GLU A 57 9.01 -0.75 1.08
N GLN A 58 9.12 0.19 2.00
CA GLN A 58 10.15 0.14 3.03
C GLN A 58 9.95 -1.02 3.99
N ALA A 59 8.73 -1.52 4.11
CA ALA A 59 8.43 -2.66 4.95
C ALA A 59 8.66 -4.01 4.25
N GLY A 60 9.09 -3.98 2.99
CA GLY A 60 9.42 -5.21 2.27
C GLY A 60 8.44 -5.59 1.18
N ILE A 61 7.53 -4.71 0.82
CA ILE A 61 6.56 -4.99 -0.24
C ILE A 61 7.10 -4.53 -1.59
N GLU A 62 6.98 -5.41 -2.58
CA GLU A 62 7.22 -5.06 -3.96
C GLU A 62 5.87 -5.12 -4.68
N PHE A 63 5.50 -4.05 -5.37
CA PHE A 63 4.25 -4.01 -6.12
C PHE A 63 4.48 -4.55 -7.51
N ILE A 64 3.62 -5.47 -7.95
CA ILE A 64 3.78 -6.17 -9.22
C ILE A 64 2.53 -5.97 -10.05
N GLY A 65 2.74 -5.76 -11.36
CA GLY A 65 1.62 -5.62 -12.29
C GLY A 65 0.87 -4.32 -12.10
N ASP A 66 -0.22 -4.22 -12.82
CA ASP A 66 -1.13 -3.07 -12.73
C ASP A 66 -2.55 -3.57 -12.96
N ALA A 67 -3.51 -2.65 -13.06
CA ALA A 67 -4.91 -3.04 -13.22
C ALA A 67 -5.15 -3.89 -14.45
N ALA A 68 -4.36 -3.69 -15.50
CA ALA A 68 -4.54 -4.43 -16.76
C ALA A 68 -3.85 -5.79 -16.73
N GLU A 69 -2.75 -5.91 -16.00
CA GLU A 69 -1.93 -7.13 -16.02
C GLU A 69 -2.15 -8.03 -14.82
N GLY A 70 -3.06 -7.67 -13.95
CA GLY A 70 -3.28 -8.43 -12.74
C GLY A 70 -2.39 -7.89 -11.62
N PRO A 71 -2.93 -6.97 -10.80
CA PRO A 71 -2.14 -6.35 -9.74
C PRO A 71 -1.84 -7.34 -8.63
N GLY A 72 -0.63 -7.26 -8.08
CA GLY A 72 -0.23 -8.12 -7.00
C GLY A 72 0.87 -7.49 -6.17
N VAL A 73 1.33 -8.22 -5.17
CA VAL A 73 2.43 -7.79 -4.32
C VAL A 73 3.31 -8.99 -4.02
N ARG A 74 4.58 -8.70 -3.73
CA ARG A 74 5.51 -9.70 -3.23
C ARG A 74 6.05 -9.21 -1.90
N LEU A 75 6.02 -10.08 -0.91
CA LEU A 75 6.59 -9.76 0.39
C LEU A 75 7.98 -10.37 0.47
N TRP A 76 8.97 -9.54 0.73
CA TRP A 76 10.36 -9.96 0.76
C TRP A 76 10.84 -10.41 2.13
N GLY A 77 9.94 -10.57 3.08
CA GLY A 77 10.33 -10.98 4.42
C GLY A 77 11.10 -9.88 5.11
N LYS A 78 12.14 -10.25 5.83
CA LYS A 78 12.89 -9.28 6.61
C LYS A 78 13.78 -8.39 5.78
N THR A 79 14.23 -8.89 4.64
CA THR A 79 15.23 -8.18 3.85
C THR A 79 14.71 -7.96 2.45
N ALA A 80 14.22 -6.77 2.20
CA ALA A 80 13.83 -6.42 0.84
C ALA A 80 15.10 -6.23 0.00
N PRO A 81 15.05 -6.54 -1.29
CA PRO A 81 16.20 -6.31 -2.14
C PRO A 81 16.50 -4.83 -2.20
N LYS A 82 17.76 -4.50 -2.14
CA LYS A 82 18.20 -3.12 -2.23
C LYS A 82 18.50 -2.81 -3.65
N THR A 83 17.54 -2.61 -4.37
CA THR A 83 17.78 -2.31 -5.75
C THR A 83 17.88 -0.85 -5.95
N LYS A 84 18.04 -0.83 -5.99
CA LYS A 84 17.80 0.19 -6.18
C LYS A 84 18.09 0.68 -6.18
#